data_94a3a480c89320f5d7c2699f136508e4
#
_entry.id   94a3a480c89320f5d7c2699f136508e4
#
_cell.length_a   1.000
_cell.length_b   1.000
_cell.length_c   1.000
_cell.angle_alpha   90.00
_cell.angle_beta   90.00
_cell.angle_gamma   90.00
#
_symmetry.space_group_name_H-M   'P 1'
#
loop_
_entity.id
_entity.type
_entity.pdbx_description
1 polymer ?
#
loop_
_entity_poly.entity_id
_entity_poly.type
_entity_poly.pdbx_seq_one_letter_code
_entity_poly.pdbx_strand_id
1 'polypeptide(L)'
;TTSERGHLLWAAACRRYDLIAEFAEEVLRERFLLMTPALDHSHFDSFLRNKALWHDEVAALKESTVAKLRSNVFRMLIEAGLLSENGNIIPAVLSDRVSEMLSARSPSDIRFFPTARGGR
;
A
#
# COMPACT_ATOMS: atom_id res chain seq x y z
N THR A 1 -15.39 9.61 -9.68
CA THR A 1 -14.24 10.34 -10.21
C THR A 1 -13.05 9.43 -10.40
N THR A 2 -12.05 9.91 -11.12
CA THR A 2 -10.82 9.14 -11.35
C THR A 2 -10.09 8.86 -10.05
N SER A 3 -10.03 9.84 -9.14
CA SER A 3 -9.39 9.66 -7.84
C SER A 3 -10.10 8.60 -7.00
N GLU A 4 -11.41 8.65 -6.95
CA GLU A 4 -12.19 7.66 -6.21
C GLU A 4 -11.98 6.26 -6.76
N ARG A 5 -11.96 6.15 -8.09
CA ARG A 5 -11.72 4.86 -8.75
C ARG A 5 -10.34 4.31 -8.38
N GLY A 6 -9.32 5.15 -8.43
CA GLY A 6 -7.97 4.74 -8.03
C GLY A 6 -7.89 4.27 -6.60
N HIS A 7 -8.53 4.99 -5.70
CA HIS A 7 -8.56 4.61 -4.29
C HIS A 7 -9.27 3.27 -4.08
N LEU A 8 -10.40 3.05 -4.75
CA LEU A 8 -11.15 1.79 -4.62
C LEU A 8 -10.39 0.62 -5.22
N LEU A 9 -9.66 0.83 -6.32
CA LEU A 9 -8.84 -0.22 -6.92
C LEU A 9 -7.67 -0.60 -5.99
N TRP A 10 -7.05 0.37 -5.34
CA TRP A 10 -5.99 0.09 -4.38
C TRP A 10 -6.52 -0.71 -3.19
N ALA A 11 -7.66 -0.32 -2.66
CA ALA A 11 -8.30 -1.05 -1.56
C ALA A 11 -8.64 -2.48 -1.97
N ALA A 12 -9.12 -2.68 -3.21
CA ALA A 12 -9.42 -4.01 -3.72
C ALA A 12 -8.17 -4.88 -3.80
N ALA A 13 -7.05 -4.32 -4.25
CA ALA A 13 -5.78 -5.05 -4.30
C ALA A 13 -5.32 -5.46 -2.90
N CYS A 14 -5.45 -4.57 -1.92
CA CYS A 14 -5.09 -4.86 -0.53
C CYS A 14 -5.97 -5.97 0.05
N ARG A 15 -7.25 -5.96 -0.27
CA ARG A 15 -8.17 -7.00 0.22
C ARG A 15 -7.87 -8.35 -0.40
N ARG A 16 -7.42 -8.36 -1.65
CA ARG A 16 -7.15 -9.60 -2.38
C ARG A 16 -5.81 -10.24 -2.01
N TYR A 17 -4.80 -9.43 -1.73
CA TYR A 17 -3.43 -9.92 -1.51
C TYR A 17 -2.92 -9.45 -0.14
N ASP A 18 -2.78 -10.39 0.78
CA ASP A 18 -2.32 -10.09 2.14
C ASP A 18 -0.97 -9.37 2.16
N LEU A 19 -0.07 -9.76 1.28
CA LEU A 19 1.26 -9.14 1.24
C LEU A 19 1.18 -7.66 0.84
N ILE A 20 0.28 -7.32 -0.08
CA ILE A 20 0.06 -5.93 -0.47
C ILE A 20 -0.57 -5.15 0.67
N ALA A 21 -1.56 -5.76 1.36
CA ALA A 21 -2.20 -5.15 2.52
C ALA A 21 -1.19 -4.85 3.63
N GLU A 22 -0.30 -5.80 3.91
CA GLU A 22 0.73 -5.63 4.94
C GLU A 22 1.74 -4.55 4.55
N PHE A 23 2.14 -4.50 3.28
CA PHE A 23 3.00 -3.43 2.80
C PHE A 23 2.34 -2.06 2.94
N ALA A 24 1.06 -1.97 2.58
CA ALA A 24 0.30 -0.72 2.68
C ALA A 24 0.23 -0.23 4.13
N GLU A 25 -0.04 -1.12 5.05
CA GLU A 25 -0.18 -0.76 6.46
C GLU A 25 1.16 -0.52 7.15
N GLU A 26 2.11 -1.43 6.95
CA GLU A 26 3.38 -1.42 7.68
C GLU A 26 4.42 -0.47 7.08
N VAL A 27 4.34 -0.19 5.79
CA VAL A 27 5.34 0.65 5.13
C VAL A 27 4.74 1.94 4.59
N LEU A 28 3.77 1.84 3.69
CA LEU A 28 3.20 3.03 3.04
C LEU A 28 2.62 4.02 4.06
N ARG A 29 1.69 3.55 4.85
CA ARG A 29 1.02 4.39 5.83
C ARG A 29 1.95 4.82 6.95
N GLU A 30 2.76 3.89 7.44
CA GLU A 30 3.69 4.17 8.53
C GLU A 30 4.68 5.26 8.16
N ARG A 31 5.27 5.20 6.97
CA ARG A 31 6.20 6.24 6.52
C ARG A 31 5.50 7.58 6.37
N PHE A 32 4.25 7.58 5.93
CA PHE A 32 3.46 8.79 5.85
C PHE A 32 3.25 9.41 7.25
N LEU A 33 2.85 8.57 8.22
CA LEU A 33 2.60 9.05 9.59
C LEU A 33 3.87 9.54 10.26
N LEU A 34 5.02 8.96 9.92
CA LEU A 34 6.33 9.39 10.45
C LEU A 34 6.91 10.58 9.70
N MET A 35 6.17 11.13 8.74
CA MET A 35 6.59 12.27 7.94
C MET A 35 7.88 12.02 7.15
N THR A 36 8.05 10.78 6.69
CA THR A 36 9.17 10.37 5.83
C THR A 36 8.62 9.91 4.50
N PRO A 37 8.26 10.85 3.59
CA PRO A 37 7.48 10.52 2.40
C PRO A 37 8.21 9.77 1.30
N ALA A 38 9.54 9.71 1.35
CA ALA A 38 10.29 8.99 0.31
C ALA A 38 9.98 7.49 0.37
N LEU A 39 9.63 6.91 -0.78
CA LEU A 39 9.34 5.49 -0.89
C LEU A 39 9.90 4.99 -2.19
N ASP A 40 10.83 4.04 -2.12
CA ASP A 40 11.45 3.47 -3.30
C ASP A 40 11.48 1.93 -3.21
N HIS A 41 12.05 1.30 -4.24
CA HIS A 41 12.10 -0.15 -4.31
C HIS A 41 12.84 -0.78 -3.13
N SER A 42 13.81 -0.10 -2.55
CA SER A 42 14.56 -0.64 -1.41
C SER A 42 13.66 -0.86 -0.19
N HIS A 43 12.65 -0.02 -0.02
CA HIS A 43 11.69 -0.17 1.07
C HIS A 43 10.85 -1.44 0.91
N PHE A 44 10.47 -1.75 -0.32
CA PHE A 44 9.75 -2.97 -0.61
C PHE A 44 10.64 -4.19 -0.39
N ASP A 45 11.88 -4.12 -0.86
CA ASP A 45 12.84 -5.23 -0.70
C ASP A 45 13.14 -5.52 0.77
N SER A 46 13.29 -4.46 1.58
CA SER A 46 13.49 -4.60 3.03
C SER A 46 12.28 -5.22 3.71
N PHE A 47 11.08 -4.79 3.29
CA PHE A 47 9.83 -5.35 3.80
C PHE A 47 9.78 -6.85 3.52
N LEU A 48 10.08 -7.27 2.29
CA LEU A 48 10.06 -8.70 1.93
C LEU A 48 11.11 -9.50 2.69
N ARG A 49 12.32 -8.94 2.87
CA ARG A 49 13.37 -9.63 3.64
C ARG A 49 12.91 -9.89 5.07
N ASN A 50 12.24 -8.93 5.68
CA ASN A 50 11.72 -9.10 7.03
C ASN A 50 10.63 -10.15 7.09
N LYS A 51 9.71 -10.16 6.11
CA LYS A 51 8.65 -11.17 6.05
C LYS A 51 9.23 -12.57 5.83
N ALA A 52 10.29 -12.68 5.04
CA ALA A 52 10.93 -13.96 4.75
C ALA A 52 11.51 -14.63 6.00
N LEU A 53 11.85 -13.85 7.03
CA LEU A 53 12.35 -14.41 8.29
C LEU A 53 11.31 -15.30 9.00
N TRP A 54 10.02 -15.02 8.77
CA TRP A 54 8.92 -15.69 9.49
C TRP A 54 7.97 -16.44 8.56
N HIS A 55 8.14 -16.30 7.24
CA HIS A 55 7.23 -16.89 6.26
C HIS A 55 8.03 -17.58 5.16
N ASP A 56 8.08 -18.91 5.22
CA ASP A 56 8.86 -19.72 4.27
C ASP A 56 8.41 -19.50 2.83
N GLU A 57 7.11 -19.27 2.61
CA GLU A 57 6.58 -19.01 1.28
C GLU A 57 7.12 -17.73 0.67
N VAL A 58 7.41 -16.73 1.51
CA VAL A 58 8.03 -15.48 1.05
C VAL A 58 9.52 -15.72 0.75
N ALA A 59 10.20 -16.45 1.63
CA ALA A 59 11.62 -16.78 1.45
C ALA A 59 11.87 -17.58 0.17
N ALA A 60 10.87 -18.36 -0.26
CA ALA A 60 10.98 -19.22 -1.44
C ALA A 60 10.69 -18.48 -2.76
N LEU A 61 10.30 -17.21 -2.72
CA LEU A 61 10.01 -16.44 -3.93
C LEU A 61 11.27 -16.24 -4.78
N LYS A 62 11.13 -16.48 -6.08
CA LYS A 62 12.22 -16.22 -7.03
C LYS A 62 12.45 -14.75 -7.20
N GLU A 63 13.68 -14.36 -7.50
CA GLU A 63 14.04 -12.97 -7.74
C GLU A 63 13.17 -12.32 -8.83
N SER A 64 12.89 -13.05 -9.91
CA SER A 64 12.03 -12.54 -10.99
C SER A 64 10.61 -12.30 -10.53
N THR A 65 10.10 -13.15 -9.64
CA THR A 65 8.76 -12.98 -9.07
C THR A 65 8.71 -11.75 -8.15
N VAL A 66 9.74 -11.57 -7.33
CA VAL A 66 9.85 -10.40 -6.46
C VAL A 66 9.90 -9.11 -7.28
N ALA A 67 10.71 -9.09 -8.34
CA ALA A 67 10.83 -7.91 -9.21
C ALA A 67 9.50 -7.56 -9.86
N LYS A 68 8.76 -8.56 -10.32
CA LYS A 68 7.44 -8.36 -10.93
C LYS A 68 6.43 -7.83 -9.93
N LEU A 69 6.39 -8.42 -8.74
CA LEU A 69 5.49 -8.00 -7.67
C LEU A 69 5.79 -6.56 -7.26
N ARG A 70 7.07 -6.22 -7.08
CA ARG A 70 7.50 -4.87 -6.73
C ARG A 70 7.06 -3.85 -7.79
N SER A 71 7.32 -4.16 -9.06
CA SER A 71 6.91 -3.28 -10.16
C SER A 71 5.40 -3.07 -10.19
N ASN A 72 4.64 -4.13 -9.97
CA ASN A 72 3.18 -4.04 -9.98
C ASN A 72 2.66 -3.19 -8.81
N VAL A 73 3.21 -3.37 -7.62
CA VAL A 73 2.79 -2.60 -6.44
C VAL A 73 3.06 -1.11 -6.65
N PHE A 74 4.26 -0.76 -7.12
CA PHE A 74 4.62 0.65 -7.32
C PHE A 74 3.80 1.27 -8.45
N ARG A 75 3.52 0.52 -9.53
CA ARG A 75 2.65 1.01 -10.59
C ARG A 75 1.25 1.28 -10.07
N MET A 76 0.69 0.36 -9.26
CA MET A 76 -0.64 0.56 -8.69
C MET A 76 -0.70 1.78 -7.79
N LEU A 77 0.35 2.02 -7.00
CA LEU A 77 0.43 3.20 -6.13
C LEU A 77 0.43 4.49 -6.94
N ILE A 78 1.20 4.53 -8.02
CA ILE A 78 1.25 5.70 -8.90
C ILE A 78 -0.12 5.91 -9.56
N GLU A 79 -0.71 4.86 -10.09
CA GLU A 79 -2.02 4.93 -10.73
C GLU A 79 -3.14 5.35 -9.78
N ALA A 80 -3.01 4.98 -8.51
CA ALA A 80 -3.98 5.35 -7.49
C ALA A 80 -3.77 6.79 -6.97
N GLY A 81 -2.70 7.46 -7.41
CA GLY A 81 -2.39 8.81 -6.93
C GLY A 81 -1.82 8.85 -5.52
N LEU A 82 -1.27 7.74 -5.05
CA LEU A 82 -0.71 7.62 -3.69
C LEU A 82 0.82 7.74 -3.67
N LEU A 83 1.45 7.71 -4.83
CA LEU A 83 2.89 7.85 -4.96
C LEU A 83 3.20 8.67 -6.21
N SER A 84 4.08 9.65 -6.09
CA SER A 84 4.52 10.44 -7.23
C SER A 84 5.57 9.67 -8.03
N GLU A 85 5.77 10.06 -9.29
CA GLU A 85 6.75 9.42 -10.14
C GLU A 85 8.18 9.58 -9.64
N ASN A 86 8.45 10.62 -8.86
CA ASN A 86 9.76 10.84 -8.26
C ASN A 86 9.89 10.21 -6.87
N GLY A 87 8.96 9.35 -6.48
CA GLY A 87 9.11 8.52 -5.30
C GLY A 87 8.69 9.13 -3.97
N ASN A 88 7.73 10.05 -3.99
CA ASN A 88 7.19 10.61 -2.75
C ASN A 88 5.75 10.17 -2.53
N ILE A 89 5.44 9.75 -1.31
CA ILE A 89 4.09 9.38 -0.91
C ILE A 89 3.20 10.62 -0.98
N ILE A 90 2.06 10.48 -1.65
CA ILE A 90 1.07 11.55 -1.77
C ILE A 90 -0.04 11.27 -0.76
N PRO A 91 -0.36 12.23 0.13
CA PRO A 91 -1.45 12.03 1.09
C PRO A 91 -2.76 11.71 0.37
N ALA A 92 -3.49 10.73 0.87
CA ALA A 92 -4.78 10.37 0.32
C ALA A 92 -5.85 11.31 0.85
N VAL A 93 -6.54 11.99 -0.07
CA VAL A 93 -7.72 12.79 0.26
C VAL A 93 -8.93 11.96 -0.15
N LEU A 94 -9.46 11.20 0.79
CA LEU A 94 -10.57 10.30 0.54
C LEU A 94 -11.89 11.06 0.57
N SER A 95 -12.73 10.85 -0.46
CA SER A 95 -14.07 11.43 -0.46
C SER A 95 -14.91 10.79 0.64
N ASP A 96 -15.99 11.46 1.07
CA ASP A 96 -16.89 10.91 2.07
C ASP A 96 -17.47 9.57 1.63
N ARG A 97 -17.81 9.46 0.36
CA ARG A 97 -18.36 8.24 -0.23
C ARG A 97 -17.36 7.09 -0.15
N VAL A 98 -16.10 7.34 -0.54
CA VAL A 98 -15.05 6.32 -0.46
C VAL A 98 -14.77 5.97 1.00
N SER A 99 -14.69 6.97 1.88
CA SER A 99 -14.45 6.74 3.31
C SER A 99 -15.52 5.84 3.91
N GLU A 100 -16.77 6.04 3.56
CA GLU A 100 -17.87 5.19 4.01
C GLU A 100 -17.71 3.75 3.54
N MET A 101 -17.36 3.58 2.25
CA MET A 101 -17.17 2.25 1.68
C MET A 101 -16.02 1.51 2.34
N LEU A 102 -14.91 2.21 2.61
CA LEU A 102 -13.75 1.61 3.25
C LEU A 102 -14.01 1.27 4.71
N SER A 103 -14.84 2.07 5.37
CA SER A 103 -15.16 1.89 6.79
C SER A 103 -16.25 0.84 7.02
N ALA A 104 -16.86 0.32 5.96
CA ALA A 104 -17.87 -0.73 6.08
C ALA A 104 -17.28 -2.04 6.62
N ARG A 105 -15.96 -2.20 6.53
CA ARG A 105 -15.27 -3.37 7.07
C ARG A 105 -14.62 -3.03 8.41
N SER A 106 -14.46 -4.02 9.26
CA SER A 106 -13.82 -3.86 10.57
C SER A 106 -12.68 -4.87 10.69
N PRO A 107 -11.43 -4.43 10.86
CA PRO A 107 -11.00 -3.03 10.90
C PRO A 107 -11.16 -2.34 9.55
N SER A 108 -11.25 -1.01 9.59
CA SER A 108 -11.48 -0.20 8.40
C SER A 108 -10.35 -0.32 7.37
N ASP A 109 -10.69 -0.40 6.09
CA ASP A 109 -9.72 -0.45 5.00
C ASP A 109 -8.99 0.89 4.80
N ILE A 110 -9.39 1.95 5.51
CA ILE A 110 -8.66 3.23 5.51
C ILE A 110 -7.22 3.03 5.97
N ARG A 111 -6.96 1.99 6.77
CA ARG A 111 -5.60 1.67 7.25
C ARG A 111 -4.60 1.37 6.13
N PHE A 112 -5.07 1.14 4.91
CA PHE A 112 -4.20 0.87 3.75
C PHE A 112 -3.79 2.15 3.00
N PHE A 113 -4.18 3.31 3.49
CA PHE A 113 -3.97 4.58 2.81
C PHE A 113 -3.07 5.52 3.60
N PRO A 114 -2.26 6.34 2.91
CA PRO A 114 -1.44 7.36 3.58
C PRO A 114 -2.30 8.53 4.00
N THR A 115 -2.98 8.37 5.10
CA THR A 115 -3.86 9.40 5.67
C THR A 115 -3.78 9.35 7.18
N ALA A 116 -3.94 10.52 7.82
CA ALA A 116 -3.97 10.63 9.27
C ALA A 116 -5.34 10.24 9.85
N ARG A 117 -6.36 10.05 9.00
CA ARG A 117 -7.68 9.61 9.46
C ARG A 117 -7.56 8.22 10.08
N GLY A 118 -8.38 7.97 11.09
CA GLY A 118 -8.33 6.73 11.82
C GLY A 118 -8.53 5.51 10.92
N GLY A 119 -7.57 4.60 10.92
CA GLY A 119 -7.62 3.35 10.16
C GLY A 119 -8.12 2.17 10.98
N ARG A 120 -8.91 2.43 11.97
CA ARG A 120 -9.38 1.41 12.92
C ARG A 120 -10.76 0.93 12.60
#